data_25412907613f9d489e9df3645fb4ca11
#
_entry.id   25412907613f9d489e9df3645fb4ca11
#
_cell.length_a   1.000
_cell.length_b   1.000
_cell.length_c   1.000
_cell.angle_alpha   90.00
_cell.angle_beta   90.00
_cell.angle_gamma   90.00
#
_symmetry.space_group_name_H-M   'P 1'
#
loop_
_entity.id
_entity.type
_entity.pdbx_description
1 polymer ?
#
loop_
_entity_poly.entity_id
_entity_poly.type
_entity_poly.pdbx_seq_one_letter_code
_entity_poly.pdbx_strand_id
1 'polypeptide(L)'
;MDLNLIQTFLVVAEFQSYTKAAEQLGLTQPAVSAAIKRLEQVVDKQLFVKKGRGITLTSAAYQLLPQFEQAVSIIDNAIMEKKHFEVCCSEILLHIMSPIKNAIFYESPPEKYILFELLRQQKVDLVIDTVVTKDAAFVMEEAYEEKAVIICREQHPRVQGTLSKEQFYDETHCLFSGKWNNMSGFEQLAQETILERKVDLVTSSLAGMALYVAQRDCLGLVSQSFANKWSKALKLQVLPCPISICTIPYKFVYHKRELNNPAHIALRERIKTHLAAAHYEPISL
;
A
#
# COMPACT_ATOMS: atom_id res chain seq x y z
N MET A 1 28.01 19.24 6.42
CA MET A 1 27.45 18.57 7.61
C MET A 1 27.99 17.15 7.60
N ASP A 2 28.48 16.65 8.74
CA ASP A 2 29.02 15.29 8.84
C ASP A 2 27.87 14.29 9.03
N LEU A 3 27.76 13.29 8.16
CA LEU A 3 26.73 12.25 8.22
C LEU A 3 26.78 11.42 9.50
N ASN A 4 27.96 11.24 10.07
CA ASN A 4 28.10 10.52 11.34
C ASN A 4 27.34 11.21 12.49
N LEU A 5 27.17 12.54 12.43
CA LEU A 5 26.38 13.26 13.43
C LEU A 5 24.89 12.90 13.31
N ILE A 6 24.39 12.75 12.09
CA ILE A 6 23.00 12.36 11.83
C ILE A 6 22.78 10.92 12.29
N GLN A 7 23.65 9.99 11.90
CA GLN A 7 23.55 8.59 12.33
C GLN A 7 23.58 8.47 13.87
N THR A 8 24.48 9.22 14.52
CA THR A 8 24.56 9.27 15.98
C THR A 8 23.24 9.79 16.58
N PHE A 9 22.65 10.82 15.99
CA PHE A 9 21.36 11.36 16.44
C PHE A 9 20.23 10.32 16.32
N LEU A 10 20.14 9.60 15.20
CA LEU A 10 19.10 8.59 14.98
C LEU A 10 19.20 7.47 16.03
N VAL A 11 20.40 6.97 16.30
CA VAL A 11 20.61 5.93 17.32
C VAL A 11 20.28 6.46 18.73
N VAL A 12 20.70 7.70 19.08
CA VAL A 12 20.35 8.31 20.37
C VAL A 12 18.83 8.53 20.49
N ALA A 13 18.16 8.89 19.40
CA ALA A 13 16.70 9.08 19.38
C ALA A 13 15.95 7.76 19.64
N GLU A 14 16.44 6.66 19.08
CA GLU A 14 15.89 5.32 19.26
C GLU A 14 16.03 4.85 20.72
N PHE A 15 17.23 4.90 21.27
CA PHE A 15 17.51 4.37 22.63
C PHE A 15 17.15 5.35 23.75
N GLN A 16 17.00 6.64 23.47
CA GLN A 16 16.84 7.73 24.43
C GLN A 16 17.87 7.66 25.60
N SER A 17 19.07 7.22 25.28
CA SER A 17 20.17 7.00 26.21
C SER A 17 21.52 7.12 25.50
N TYR A 18 22.36 8.06 25.95
CA TYR A 18 23.72 8.20 25.40
C TYR A 18 24.57 6.95 25.63
N THR A 19 24.41 6.26 26.76
CA THR A 19 25.19 5.07 27.08
C THR A 19 24.82 3.91 26.15
N LYS A 20 23.54 3.62 26.00
CA LYS A 20 23.07 2.55 25.10
C LYS A 20 23.41 2.86 23.63
N ALA A 21 23.27 4.10 23.22
CA ALA A 21 23.65 4.53 21.87
C ALA A 21 25.17 4.37 21.65
N ALA A 22 25.98 4.66 22.65
CA ALA A 22 27.43 4.47 22.57
C ALA A 22 27.82 2.98 22.43
N GLU A 23 27.17 2.10 23.18
CA GLU A 23 27.32 0.65 23.05
C GLU A 23 26.97 0.16 21.65
N GLN A 24 25.83 0.61 21.12
CA GLN A 24 25.35 0.24 19.77
C GLN A 24 26.30 0.74 18.66
N LEU A 25 26.87 1.92 18.81
CA LEU A 25 27.76 2.53 17.82
C LEU A 25 29.24 2.10 17.98
N GLY A 26 29.59 1.35 19.01
CA GLY A 26 30.98 1.01 19.33
C GLY A 26 31.82 2.26 19.72
N LEU A 27 31.18 3.28 20.30
CA LEU A 27 31.80 4.55 20.71
C LEU A 27 31.79 4.71 22.22
N THR A 28 32.48 5.73 22.72
CA THR A 28 32.36 6.13 24.12
C THR A 28 31.18 7.08 24.34
N GLN A 29 30.56 7.04 25.51
CA GLN A 29 29.44 7.96 25.83
C GLN A 29 29.84 9.46 25.70
N PRO A 30 31.04 9.91 26.09
CA PRO A 30 31.47 11.29 25.83
C PRO A 30 31.56 11.64 24.34
N ALA A 31 31.98 10.69 23.48
CA ALA A 31 32.02 10.90 22.03
C ALA A 31 30.63 11.08 21.43
N VAL A 32 29.66 10.24 21.83
CA VAL A 32 28.26 10.37 21.43
C VAL A 32 27.68 11.70 21.89
N SER A 33 27.91 12.09 23.15
CA SER A 33 27.45 13.37 23.69
C SER A 33 28.03 14.57 22.94
N ALA A 34 29.34 14.51 22.57
CA ALA A 34 29.99 15.54 21.79
C ALA A 34 29.45 15.62 20.36
N ALA A 35 29.14 14.47 19.71
CA ALA A 35 28.55 14.43 18.39
C ALA A 35 27.14 15.08 18.40
N ILE A 36 26.30 14.77 19.39
CA ILE A 36 24.97 15.40 19.54
C ILE A 36 25.11 16.92 19.74
N LYS A 37 26.01 17.39 20.62
CA LYS A 37 26.23 18.82 20.80
C LYS A 37 26.68 19.53 19.51
N ARG A 38 27.54 18.89 18.71
CA ARG A 38 27.92 19.43 17.40
C ARG A 38 26.74 19.52 16.45
N LEU A 39 25.87 18.49 16.42
CA LEU A 39 24.66 18.52 15.59
C LEU A 39 23.73 19.64 16.05
N GLU A 40 23.49 19.80 17.35
CA GLU A 40 22.69 20.88 17.94
C GLU A 40 23.22 22.25 17.53
N GLN A 41 24.54 22.43 17.51
CA GLN A 41 25.14 23.67 17.02
C GLN A 41 24.94 23.91 15.52
N VAL A 42 24.98 22.82 14.70
CA VAL A 42 24.76 22.93 13.24
C VAL A 42 23.31 23.29 12.93
N VAL A 43 22.34 22.71 13.66
CA VAL A 43 20.90 22.97 13.42
C VAL A 43 20.38 24.15 14.24
N ASP A 44 21.23 24.74 15.11
CA ASP A 44 20.89 25.82 16.04
C ASP A 44 19.61 25.52 16.90
N LYS A 45 19.49 24.28 17.35
CA LYS A 45 18.37 23.80 18.15
C LYS A 45 18.84 22.73 19.12
N GLN A 46 18.30 22.76 20.34
CA GLN A 46 18.45 21.65 21.28
C GLN A 46 17.59 20.47 20.82
N LEU A 47 18.19 19.28 20.73
CA LEU A 47 17.53 18.07 20.26
C LEU A 47 17.12 17.14 21.40
N PHE A 48 17.85 17.14 22.51
CA PHE A 48 17.55 16.30 23.67
C PHE A 48 17.46 17.14 24.96
N VAL A 49 16.56 16.75 25.84
CA VAL A 49 16.44 17.31 27.20
C VAL A 49 16.49 16.19 28.22
N LYS A 50 17.02 16.52 29.40
CA LYS A 50 17.12 15.55 30.50
C LYS A 50 15.71 15.23 31.03
N LYS A 51 15.41 13.94 31.19
CA LYS A 51 14.15 13.46 31.78
C LYS A 51 14.44 12.34 32.78
N GLY A 52 14.37 12.67 34.07
CA GLY A 52 14.73 11.72 35.14
C GLY A 52 16.19 11.28 35.02
N ARG A 53 16.43 9.95 34.90
CA ARG A 53 17.77 9.35 34.72
C ARG A 53 18.19 9.22 33.25
N GLY A 54 17.34 9.59 32.31
CA GLY A 54 17.57 9.49 30.87
C GLY A 54 17.42 10.83 30.17
N ILE A 55 17.24 10.76 28.86
CA ILE A 55 16.99 11.88 27.97
C ILE A 55 15.72 11.62 27.13
N THR A 56 15.11 12.68 26.62
CA THR A 56 13.98 12.58 25.70
C THR A 56 14.15 13.59 24.58
N LEU A 57 13.51 13.35 23.43
CA LEU A 57 13.52 14.23 22.28
C LEU A 57 12.75 15.53 22.58
N THR A 58 13.25 16.63 22.04
CA THR A 58 12.53 17.93 21.97
C THR A 58 11.55 17.94 20.80
N SER A 59 10.64 18.92 20.74
CA SER A 59 9.79 19.14 19.58
C SER A 59 10.58 19.35 18.29
N ALA A 60 11.73 20.03 18.38
CA ALA A 60 12.64 20.21 17.24
C ALA A 60 13.24 18.89 16.76
N ALA A 61 13.61 18.00 17.69
CA ALA A 61 14.11 16.68 17.33
C ALA A 61 13.03 15.81 16.65
N TYR A 62 11.79 15.83 17.15
CA TYR A 62 10.67 15.12 16.51
C TYR A 62 10.41 15.61 15.08
N GLN A 63 10.60 16.91 14.81
CA GLN A 63 10.47 17.46 13.45
C GLN A 63 11.60 17.03 12.51
N LEU A 64 12.83 16.95 13.03
CA LEU A 64 14.02 16.63 12.24
C LEU A 64 14.21 15.12 12.03
N LEU A 65 13.71 14.29 12.95
CA LEU A 65 13.88 12.84 12.94
C LEU A 65 13.50 12.21 11.58
N PRO A 66 12.26 12.39 11.06
CA PRO A 66 11.89 11.80 9.78
C PRO A 66 12.71 12.33 8.59
N GLN A 67 13.15 13.59 8.66
CA GLN A 67 13.97 14.19 7.60
C GLN A 67 15.39 13.60 7.58
N PHE A 68 15.98 13.35 8.74
CA PHE A 68 17.28 12.73 8.87
C PHE A 68 17.24 11.24 8.50
N GLU A 69 16.21 10.50 8.92
CA GLU A 69 15.99 9.13 8.47
C GLU A 69 15.89 9.04 6.95
N GLN A 70 15.16 9.95 6.33
CA GLN A 70 15.04 10.03 4.89
C GLN A 70 16.40 10.33 4.22
N ALA A 71 17.16 11.27 4.72
CA ALA A 71 18.47 11.63 4.16
C ALA A 71 19.44 10.45 4.22
N VAL A 72 19.53 9.74 5.34
CA VAL A 72 20.37 8.55 5.50
C VAL A 72 19.92 7.44 4.55
N SER A 73 18.61 7.16 4.50
CA SER A 73 18.06 6.16 3.59
C SER A 73 18.39 6.43 2.11
N ILE A 74 18.34 7.70 1.68
CA ILE A 74 18.72 8.10 0.31
C ILE A 74 20.18 7.81 0.04
N ILE A 75 21.07 8.10 1.00
CA ILE A 75 22.51 7.88 0.84
C ILE A 75 22.83 6.38 0.84
N ASP A 76 22.26 5.63 1.77
CA ASP A 76 22.46 4.18 1.84
C ASP A 76 21.98 3.50 0.56
N ASN A 77 20.82 3.90 0.04
CA ASN A 77 20.30 3.39 -1.24
C ASN A 77 21.17 3.77 -2.46
N ALA A 78 21.87 4.91 -2.40
CA ALA A 78 22.80 5.32 -3.46
C ALA A 78 24.12 4.54 -3.42
N ILE A 79 24.54 4.09 -2.24
CA ILE A 79 25.79 3.33 -2.05
C ILE A 79 25.55 1.83 -2.24
N MET A 80 24.41 1.33 -1.79
CA MET A 80 24.05 -0.09 -1.94
C MET A 80 23.43 -0.34 -3.31
N GLU A 81 24.00 -1.27 -4.06
CA GLU A 81 23.40 -1.77 -5.28
C GLU A 81 22.09 -2.51 -4.91
N LYS A 82 20.94 -1.91 -5.21
CA LYS A 82 19.64 -2.54 -4.93
C LYS A 82 19.52 -3.87 -5.66
N LYS A 83 19.45 -4.96 -4.92
CA LYS A 83 19.27 -6.33 -5.48
C LYS A 83 17.88 -6.56 -6.02
N HIS A 84 16.88 -5.83 -5.55
CA HIS A 84 15.46 -5.98 -5.91
C HIS A 84 14.72 -4.66 -5.74
N PHE A 85 13.59 -4.56 -6.39
CA PHE A 85 12.64 -3.46 -6.24
C PHE A 85 11.60 -3.79 -5.18
N GLU A 86 11.27 -2.82 -4.34
CA GLU A 86 10.18 -2.87 -3.37
C GLU A 86 8.91 -2.31 -4.01
N VAL A 87 7.87 -3.13 -4.14
CA VAL A 87 6.63 -2.76 -4.82
C VAL A 87 5.45 -2.90 -3.87
N CYS A 88 4.77 -1.80 -3.55
CA CYS A 88 3.48 -1.87 -2.87
C CYS A 88 2.36 -2.03 -3.89
N CYS A 89 1.46 -2.98 -3.67
CA CYS A 89 0.29 -3.10 -4.53
C CYS A 89 -0.98 -3.48 -3.77
N SER A 90 -2.12 -3.19 -4.40
CA SER A 90 -3.43 -3.59 -3.89
C SER A 90 -3.48 -5.10 -3.66
N GLU A 91 -4.16 -5.54 -2.59
CA GLU A 91 -4.34 -6.96 -2.24
C GLU A 91 -4.82 -7.80 -3.44
N ILE A 92 -5.77 -7.28 -4.22
CA ILE A 92 -6.28 -7.97 -5.41
C ILE A 92 -5.16 -8.36 -6.36
N LEU A 93 -4.26 -7.42 -6.65
CA LEU A 93 -3.17 -7.64 -7.60
C LEU A 93 -2.17 -8.68 -7.08
N LEU A 94 -1.93 -8.74 -5.77
CA LEU A 94 -1.09 -9.78 -5.16
C LEU A 94 -1.64 -11.18 -5.41
N HIS A 95 -2.96 -11.34 -5.41
CA HIS A 95 -3.60 -12.63 -5.62
C HIS A 95 -3.64 -13.09 -7.08
N ILE A 96 -3.42 -12.20 -8.04
CA ILE A 96 -3.47 -12.54 -9.47
C ILE A 96 -2.10 -12.57 -10.13
N MET A 97 -1.12 -11.79 -9.64
CA MET A 97 0.22 -11.74 -10.22
C MET A 97 1.03 -12.99 -9.92
N SER A 98 1.87 -13.36 -10.87
CA SER A 98 2.94 -14.33 -10.69
C SER A 98 4.20 -13.64 -10.14
N PRO A 99 5.12 -14.37 -9.47
CA PRO A 99 6.37 -13.81 -9.00
C PRO A 99 7.18 -13.14 -10.13
N ILE A 100 7.66 -11.94 -9.87
CA ILE A 100 8.51 -11.20 -10.82
C ILE A 100 9.94 -11.17 -10.28
N LYS A 101 10.89 -11.60 -11.10
CA LYS A 101 12.32 -11.62 -10.75
C LYS A 101 12.79 -10.22 -10.36
N ASN A 102 13.54 -10.12 -9.28
CA ASN A 102 14.08 -8.88 -8.70
C ASN A 102 13.01 -7.88 -8.26
N ALA A 103 11.83 -8.36 -7.83
CA ALA A 103 10.83 -7.54 -7.17
C ALA A 103 10.28 -8.27 -5.94
N ILE A 104 10.08 -7.52 -4.85
CA ILE A 104 9.37 -7.97 -3.66
C ILE A 104 8.09 -7.16 -3.57
N PHE A 105 6.97 -7.86 -3.41
CA PHE A 105 5.65 -7.23 -3.36
C PHE A 105 5.15 -7.18 -1.92
N TYR A 106 4.62 -6.02 -1.55
CA TYR A 106 3.99 -5.75 -0.27
C TYR A 106 2.55 -5.32 -0.51
N GLU A 107 1.67 -5.69 0.39
CA GLU A 107 0.31 -5.18 0.39
C GLU A 107 0.30 -3.69 0.72
N SER A 108 -0.50 -2.93 -0.04
CA SER A 108 -0.69 -1.50 0.23
C SER A 108 -1.34 -1.29 1.59
N PRO A 109 -0.82 -0.38 2.43
CA PRO A 109 -1.45 -0.05 3.70
C PRO A 109 -2.85 0.52 3.50
N PRO A 110 -3.76 0.34 4.47
CA PRO A 110 -5.11 0.90 4.42
C PRO A 110 -5.09 2.43 4.26
N GLU A 111 -4.19 3.10 4.95
CA GLU A 111 -3.99 4.56 4.89
C GLU A 111 -3.11 4.92 3.69
N LYS A 112 -3.75 5.24 2.57
CA LYS A 112 -3.07 5.46 1.28
C LYS A 112 -2.05 6.61 1.27
N TYR A 113 -2.13 7.58 2.18
CA TYR A 113 -1.12 8.65 2.27
C TYR A 113 0.27 8.12 2.67
N ILE A 114 0.33 6.98 3.39
CA ILE A 114 1.58 6.32 3.77
C ILE A 114 2.38 5.90 2.54
N LEU A 115 1.72 5.50 1.45
CA LEU A 115 2.39 5.09 0.20
C LEU A 115 3.28 6.20 -0.36
N PHE A 116 2.83 7.45 -0.30
CA PHE A 116 3.61 8.59 -0.79
C PHE A 116 4.83 8.86 0.10
N GLU A 117 4.71 8.68 1.42
CA GLU A 117 5.85 8.79 2.33
C GLU A 117 6.87 7.66 2.11
N LEU A 118 6.42 6.43 1.90
CA LEU A 118 7.30 5.30 1.56
C LEU A 118 8.07 5.56 0.25
N LEU A 119 7.41 6.10 -0.77
CA LEU A 119 8.05 6.51 -2.03
C LEU A 119 9.08 7.64 -1.83
N ARG A 120 8.76 8.65 -1.00
CA ARG A 120 9.71 9.74 -0.68
C ARG A 120 10.94 9.23 0.06
N GLN A 121 10.74 8.34 1.02
CA GLN A 121 11.79 7.72 1.83
C GLN A 121 12.56 6.62 1.09
N GLN A 122 12.24 6.33 -0.17
CA GLN A 122 12.84 5.25 -0.97
C GLN A 122 12.73 3.85 -0.32
N LYS A 123 11.78 3.67 0.59
CA LYS A 123 11.42 2.37 1.15
C LYS A 123 10.60 1.53 0.17
N VAL A 124 9.93 2.19 -0.77
CA VAL A 124 9.18 1.60 -1.88
C VAL A 124 9.60 2.31 -3.17
N ASP A 125 9.78 1.55 -4.23
CA ASP A 125 10.16 2.05 -5.56
C ASP A 125 8.94 2.33 -6.45
N LEU A 126 7.91 1.49 -6.32
CA LEU A 126 6.71 1.51 -7.16
C LEU A 126 5.48 1.20 -6.32
N VAL A 127 4.41 1.92 -6.57
CA VAL A 127 3.06 1.62 -6.05
C VAL A 127 2.15 1.27 -7.21
N ILE A 128 1.30 0.24 -7.04
CA ILE A 128 0.27 -0.17 -7.99
C ILE A 128 -1.08 -0.20 -7.27
N ASP A 129 -1.81 0.89 -7.36
CA ASP A 129 -3.05 1.04 -6.59
C ASP A 129 -4.01 2.04 -7.29
N THR A 130 -5.20 2.20 -6.75
CA THR A 130 -6.22 3.16 -7.20
C THR A 130 -6.03 4.56 -6.64
N VAL A 131 -4.82 4.91 -6.19
CA VAL A 131 -4.50 6.19 -5.57
C VAL A 131 -4.32 7.31 -6.58
N VAL A 132 -4.58 8.53 -6.14
CA VAL A 132 -4.34 9.75 -6.90
C VAL A 132 -3.63 10.78 -6.01
N THR A 133 -2.77 11.59 -6.62
CA THR A 133 -2.11 12.71 -5.96
C THR A 133 -1.91 13.86 -6.93
N LYS A 134 -1.84 15.09 -6.39
CA LYS A 134 -1.45 16.30 -7.14
C LYS A 134 0.00 16.69 -6.86
N ASP A 135 0.73 15.90 -6.07
CA ASP A 135 2.12 16.19 -5.71
C ASP A 135 3.02 16.01 -6.92
N ALA A 136 3.68 17.12 -7.29
CA ALA A 136 4.57 17.17 -8.43
C ALA A 136 5.84 16.30 -8.30
N ALA A 137 6.15 15.75 -7.12
CA ALA A 137 7.26 14.83 -6.92
C ALA A 137 7.01 13.45 -7.52
N PHE A 138 5.74 13.08 -7.76
CA PHE A 138 5.36 11.77 -8.25
C PHE A 138 4.90 11.81 -9.72
N VAL A 139 5.12 10.69 -10.37
CA VAL A 139 4.55 10.37 -11.68
C VAL A 139 3.43 9.35 -11.48
N MET A 140 2.33 9.55 -12.18
CA MET A 140 1.23 8.60 -12.25
C MET A 140 1.03 8.18 -13.70
N GLU A 141 1.08 6.88 -13.95
CA GLU A 141 0.81 6.27 -15.25
C GLU A 141 -0.33 5.25 -15.12
N GLU A 142 -1.11 5.10 -16.16
CA GLU A 142 -2.09 4.02 -16.22
C GLU A 142 -1.36 2.67 -16.25
N ALA A 143 -1.67 1.82 -15.29
CA ALA A 143 -1.07 0.50 -15.17
C ALA A 143 -1.98 -0.57 -15.77
N TYR A 144 -3.25 -0.57 -15.36
CA TYR A 144 -4.20 -1.61 -15.66
C TYR A 144 -5.61 -1.16 -15.30
N GLU A 145 -6.59 -1.56 -16.12
CA GLU A 145 -8.01 -1.38 -15.81
C GLU A 145 -8.70 -2.72 -15.66
N GLU A 146 -9.63 -2.82 -14.74
CA GLU A 146 -10.29 -4.06 -14.43
C GLU A 146 -11.79 -3.88 -14.19
N LYS A 147 -12.59 -4.87 -14.64
CA LYS A 147 -14.01 -4.93 -14.33
C LYS A 147 -14.23 -5.41 -12.90
N ALA A 148 -15.24 -4.88 -12.24
CA ALA A 148 -15.73 -5.41 -10.99
C ALA A 148 -16.96 -6.29 -11.26
N VAL A 149 -17.07 -7.39 -10.50
CA VAL A 149 -18.15 -8.38 -10.60
C VAL A 149 -18.71 -8.69 -9.23
N ILE A 150 -19.93 -9.17 -9.19
CA ILE A 150 -20.56 -9.67 -7.95
C ILE A 150 -20.21 -11.14 -7.78
N ILE A 151 -19.88 -11.52 -6.55
CA ILE A 151 -19.75 -12.91 -6.14
C ILE A 151 -20.81 -13.26 -5.08
N CYS A 152 -21.31 -14.47 -5.14
CA CYS A 152 -22.09 -15.11 -4.07
C CYS A 152 -21.75 -16.60 -4.04
N ARG A 153 -22.12 -17.31 -2.95
CA ARG A 153 -21.86 -18.74 -2.88
C ARG A 153 -22.62 -19.48 -3.98
N GLU A 154 -22.09 -20.62 -4.45
CA GLU A 154 -22.64 -21.40 -5.56
C GLU A 154 -24.10 -21.85 -5.29
N GLN A 155 -24.40 -22.24 -4.04
CA GLN A 155 -25.74 -22.64 -3.62
C GLN A 155 -26.49 -21.52 -2.91
N HIS A 156 -26.40 -20.28 -3.41
CA HIS A 156 -27.15 -19.17 -2.83
C HIS A 156 -28.67 -19.41 -3.01
N PRO A 157 -29.48 -19.32 -1.94
CA PRO A 157 -30.89 -19.78 -2.01
C PRO A 157 -31.78 -18.91 -2.89
N ARG A 158 -31.42 -17.66 -3.15
CA ARG A 158 -32.26 -16.68 -3.86
C ARG A 158 -31.62 -16.15 -5.14
N VAL A 159 -30.31 -16.34 -5.32
CA VAL A 159 -29.52 -15.84 -6.48
C VAL A 159 -28.90 -17.03 -7.18
N GLN A 160 -29.32 -17.30 -8.43
CA GLN A 160 -28.86 -18.42 -9.24
C GLN A 160 -28.63 -17.99 -10.69
N GLY A 161 -27.36 -17.89 -11.10
CA GLY A 161 -26.94 -17.60 -12.47
C GLY A 161 -27.17 -16.17 -12.97
N THR A 162 -28.14 -15.46 -12.39
CA THR A 162 -28.45 -14.06 -12.72
C THR A 162 -28.72 -13.26 -11.44
N LEU A 163 -28.53 -11.94 -11.52
CA LEU A 163 -28.80 -11.03 -10.41
C LEU A 163 -29.49 -9.78 -10.97
N SER A 164 -30.75 -9.55 -10.58
CA SER A 164 -31.46 -8.31 -10.90
C SER A 164 -31.06 -7.17 -9.96
N LYS A 165 -31.40 -5.94 -10.33
CA LYS A 165 -31.16 -4.77 -9.49
C LYS A 165 -31.97 -4.82 -8.19
N GLU A 166 -33.20 -5.31 -8.25
CA GLU A 166 -34.08 -5.54 -7.08
C GLU A 166 -33.43 -6.55 -6.15
N GLN A 167 -33.02 -7.72 -6.66
CA GLN A 167 -32.34 -8.74 -5.87
C GLN A 167 -31.07 -8.21 -5.23
N PHE A 168 -30.30 -7.39 -5.96
CA PHE A 168 -29.07 -6.79 -5.42
C PHE A 168 -29.33 -5.96 -4.16
N TYR A 169 -30.40 -5.18 -4.11
CA TYR A 169 -30.74 -4.38 -2.93
C TYR A 169 -31.48 -5.16 -1.83
N ASP A 170 -32.15 -6.23 -2.18
CA ASP A 170 -32.85 -7.10 -1.21
C ASP A 170 -31.88 -8.02 -0.46
N GLU A 171 -30.75 -8.37 -1.09
CA GLU A 171 -29.76 -9.24 -0.49
C GLU A 171 -28.86 -8.52 0.53
N THR A 172 -28.21 -9.31 1.37
CA THR A 172 -27.21 -8.83 2.32
C THR A 172 -25.85 -8.72 1.64
N HIS A 173 -25.05 -7.75 2.05
CA HIS A 173 -23.75 -7.44 1.44
C HIS A 173 -22.59 -7.60 2.41
N CYS A 174 -21.47 -8.12 1.90
CA CYS A 174 -20.17 -7.95 2.47
C CYS A 174 -19.47 -6.78 1.75
N LEU A 175 -19.12 -5.72 2.49
CA LEU A 175 -18.53 -4.51 1.93
C LEU A 175 -17.02 -4.43 2.16
N PHE A 176 -16.31 -3.90 1.18
CA PHE A 176 -14.91 -3.53 1.33
C PHE A 176 -14.79 -2.17 2.00
N SER A 177 -14.00 -2.08 3.08
CA SER A 177 -13.83 -0.86 3.87
C SER A 177 -12.87 0.15 3.26
N GLY A 178 -12.11 -0.25 2.23
CA GLY A 178 -11.14 0.63 1.58
C GLY A 178 -11.82 1.90 1.06
N LYS A 179 -11.28 3.05 1.44
CA LYS A 179 -11.76 4.34 0.99
C LYS A 179 -10.84 4.90 -0.09
N TRP A 180 -11.46 5.40 -1.13
CA TRP A 180 -10.81 6.14 -2.19
C TRP A 180 -11.40 7.55 -2.22
N ASN A 181 -10.59 8.59 -2.01
CA ASN A 181 -11.07 9.97 -1.85
C ASN A 181 -12.21 10.14 -0.81
N ASN A 182 -12.11 9.46 0.32
CA ASN A 182 -13.12 9.45 1.41
C ASN A 182 -14.48 8.81 1.07
N MET A 183 -14.65 8.24 -0.12
CA MET A 183 -15.81 7.45 -0.51
C MET A 183 -15.48 5.96 -0.53
N SER A 184 -16.47 5.08 -0.39
CA SER A 184 -16.24 3.65 -0.60
C SER A 184 -15.85 3.38 -2.06
N GLY A 185 -15.05 2.34 -2.30
CA GLY A 185 -14.62 2.01 -3.65
C GLY A 185 -15.79 1.76 -4.61
N PHE A 186 -16.88 1.16 -4.11
CA PHE A 186 -18.09 0.91 -4.91
C PHE A 186 -18.80 2.21 -5.32
N GLU A 187 -18.99 3.13 -4.38
CA GLU A 187 -19.62 4.43 -4.64
C GLU A 187 -18.80 5.29 -5.63
N GLN A 188 -17.48 5.16 -5.60
CA GLN A 188 -16.59 5.84 -6.55
C GLN A 188 -16.72 5.29 -7.98
N LEU A 189 -16.93 3.99 -8.10
CA LEU A 189 -17.09 3.35 -9.40
C LEU A 189 -18.49 3.52 -9.97
N ALA A 190 -19.49 3.76 -9.14
CA ALA A 190 -20.88 3.84 -9.56
C ALA A 190 -21.15 5.04 -10.46
N GLN A 191 -21.90 4.78 -11.56
CA GLN A 191 -22.37 5.80 -12.49
C GLN A 191 -23.81 6.23 -12.22
N GLU A 192 -24.38 5.72 -11.14
CA GLU A 192 -25.74 6.01 -10.69
C GLU A 192 -25.80 6.09 -9.15
N THR A 193 -26.88 6.64 -8.61
CA THR A 193 -27.07 6.76 -7.17
C THR A 193 -27.20 5.36 -6.55
N ILE A 194 -26.37 5.06 -5.58
CA ILE A 194 -26.44 3.83 -4.81
C ILE A 194 -27.41 4.00 -3.65
N LEU A 195 -28.40 3.10 -3.58
CA LEU A 195 -29.32 3.03 -2.46
C LEU A 195 -28.67 2.35 -1.25
N GLU A 196 -29.27 2.52 -0.09
CA GLU A 196 -28.83 1.85 1.13
C GLU A 196 -28.88 0.33 0.96
N ARG A 197 -27.84 -0.37 1.43
CA ARG A 197 -27.69 -1.81 1.34
C ARG A 197 -27.72 -2.43 2.73
N LYS A 198 -28.30 -3.62 2.84
CA LYS A 198 -28.22 -4.44 4.06
C LYS A 198 -26.79 -4.96 4.18
N VAL A 199 -26.08 -4.61 5.24
CA VAL A 199 -24.65 -4.95 5.43
C VAL A 199 -24.50 -5.98 6.52
N ASP A 200 -23.83 -7.09 6.22
CA ASP A 200 -23.53 -8.17 7.15
C ASP A 200 -22.08 -8.07 7.67
N LEU A 201 -21.14 -7.74 6.78
CA LEU A 201 -19.72 -7.57 7.12
C LEU A 201 -19.11 -6.37 6.39
N VAL A 202 -18.22 -5.67 7.08
CA VAL A 202 -17.31 -4.70 6.48
C VAL A 202 -15.88 -5.19 6.74
N THR A 203 -15.09 -5.40 5.67
CA THR A 203 -13.73 -5.95 5.76
C THR A 203 -12.74 -5.13 4.94
N SER A 204 -11.48 -5.09 5.37
CA SER A 204 -10.37 -4.49 4.62
C SER A 204 -9.66 -5.49 3.69
N SER A 205 -10.06 -6.77 3.69
CA SER A 205 -9.48 -7.83 2.87
C SER A 205 -10.49 -8.35 1.85
N LEU A 206 -10.15 -8.31 0.57
CA LEU A 206 -10.98 -8.84 -0.51
C LEU A 206 -10.94 -10.38 -0.56
N ALA A 207 -9.82 -10.97 -0.21
CA ALA A 207 -9.73 -12.41 0.00
C ALA A 207 -10.59 -12.84 1.19
N GLY A 208 -10.55 -12.09 2.30
CA GLY A 208 -11.43 -12.28 3.46
C GLY A 208 -12.91 -12.16 3.10
N MET A 209 -13.27 -11.19 2.25
CA MET A 209 -14.64 -11.06 1.69
C MET A 209 -15.04 -12.32 0.94
N ALA A 210 -14.21 -12.81 0.02
CA ALA A 210 -14.54 -13.98 -0.78
C ALA A 210 -14.73 -15.24 0.09
N LEU A 211 -13.89 -15.44 1.10
CA LEU A 211 -14.01 -16.52 2.06
C LEU A 211 -15.31 -16.43 2.89
N TYR A 212 -15.69 -15.22 3.28
CA TYR A 212 -16.94 -14.99 4.02
C TYR A 212 -18.17 -15.29 3.15
N VAL A 213 -18.20 -14.73 1.94
CA VAL A 213 -19.29 -14.91 0.96
C VAL A 213 -19.46 -16.38 0.56
N ALA A 214 -18.36 -17.13 0.49
CA ALA A 214 -18.41 -18.58 0.18
C ALA A 214 -19.24 -19.40 1.20
N GLN A 215 -19.48 -18.88 2.40
CA GLN A 215 -20.16 -19.58 3.49
C GLN A 215 -21.48 -18.91 3.94
N ARG A 216 -21.88 -17.81 3.32
CA ARG A 216 -23.03 -16.99 3.73
C ARG A 216 -23.94 -16.65 2.55
N ASP A 217 -25.18 -16.31 2.86
CA ASP A 217 -26.17 -15.88 1.87
C ASP A 217 -26.07 -14.36 1.68
N CYS A 218 -24.91 -13.92 1.14
CA CYS A 218 -24.62 -12.51 0.92
C CYS A 218 -23.87 -12.30 -0.40
N LEU A 219 -23.81 -11.06 -0.84
CA LEU A 219 -23.13 -10.62 -2.04
C LEU A 219 -21.81 -9.91 -1.68
N GLY A 220 -20.79 -10.10 -2.49
CA GLY A 220 -19.54 -9.35 -2.44
C GLY A 220 -19.18 -8.79 -3.80
N LEU A 221 -18.43 -7.68 -3.85
CA LEU A 221 -17.88 -7.12 -5.07
C LEU A 221 -16.37 -7.35 -5.10
N VAL A 222 -15.91 -8.01 -6.16
CA VAL A 222 -14.48 -8.28 -6.39
C VAL A 222 -14.11 -7.96 -7.84
N SER A 223 -12.82 -7.99 -8.16
CA SER A 223 -12.36 -7.87 -9.53
C SER A 223 -12.63 -9.13 -10.35
N GLN A 224 -12.79 -8.96 -11.66
CA GLN A 224 -13.03 -10.07 -12.58
C GLN A 224 -11.88 -11.07 -12.58
N SER A 225 -10.63 -10.61 -12.58
CA SER A 225 -9.45 -11.50 -12.57
C SER A 225 -9.34 -12.30 -11.28
N PHE A 226 -9.64 -11.68 -10.12
CA PHE A 226 -9.72 -12.40 -8.85
C PHE A 226 -10.82 -13.46 -8.89
N ALA A 227 -12.01 -13.12 -9.38
CA ALA A 227 -13.13 -14.05 -9.52
C ALA A 227 -12.77 -15.21 -10.46
N ASN A 228 -12.16 -14.93 -11.60
CA ASN A 228 -11.71 -15.96 -12.57
C ASN A 228 -10.77 -16.97 -11.92
N LYS A 229 -9.83 -16.49 -11.13
CA LYS A 229 -8.81 -17.35 -10.49
C LYS A 229 -9.37 -18.17 -9.33
N TRP A 230 -10.26 -17.60 -8.52
CA TRP A 230 -10.61 -18.17 -7.21
C TRP A 230 -12.05 -18.71 -7.10
N SER A 231 -12.97 -18.33 -8.01
CA SER A 231 -14.38 -18.70 -7.89
C SER A 231 -14.60 -20.20 -7.82
N LYS A 232 -13.92 -20.98 -8.65
CA LYS A 232 -14.05 -22.46 -8.67
C LYS A 232 -13.57 -23.08 -7.35
N ALA A 233 -12.42 -22.66 -6.84
CA ALA A 233 -11.87 -23.18 -5.59
C ALA A 233 -12.73 -22.83 -4.38
N LEU A 234 -13.34 -21.65 -4.38
CA LEU A 234 -14.20 -21.16 -3.30
C LEU A 234 -15.70 -21.48 -3.50
N LYS A 235 -16.06 -22.17 -4.58
CA LYS A 235 -17.44 -22.51 -4.94
C LYS A 235 -18.34 -21.27 -4.98
N LEU A 236 -17.93 -20.28 -5.77
CA LEU A 236 -18.63 -19.02 -5.94
C LEU A 236 -19.25 -18.91 -7.33
N GLN A 237 -20.47 -18.35 -7.40
CA GLN A 237 -21.02 -17.80 -8.63
C GLN A 237 -20.37 -16.44 -8.90
N VAL A 238 -20.11 -16.14 -10.17
CA VAL A 238 -19.61 -14.84 -10.65
C VAL A 238 -20.67 -14.23 -11.53
N LEU A 239 -21.18 -13.08 -11.13
CA LEU A 239 -22.34 -12.44 -11.75
C LEU A 239 -21.98 -11.01 -12.19
N PRO A 240 -22.51 -10.53 -13.33
CA PRO A 240 -22.40 -9.12 -13.66
C PRO A 240 -22.99 -8.23 -12.55
N CYS A 241 -22.34 -7.10 -12.28
CA CYS A 241 -22.93 -6.11 -11.38
C CYS A 241 -24.17 -5.50 -12.05
N PRO A 242 -25.36 -5.54 -11.40
CA PRO A 242 -26.58 -4.98 -12.00
C PRO A 242 -26.64 -3.44 -11.89
N ILE A 243 -25.68 -2.84 -11.17
CA ILE A 243 -25.47 -1.40 -11.08
C ILE A 243 -24.46 -0.98 -12.15
N SER A 244 -24.72 0.12 -12.83
CA SER A 244 -23.75 0.68 -13.79
C SER A 244 -22.53 1.19 -13.05
N ILE A 245 -21.37 0.59 -13.31
CA ILE A 245 -20.09 0.93 -12.68
C ILE A 245 -18.99 1.09 -13.72
N CYS A 246 -18.03 2.00 -13.43
CA CYS A 246 -16.79 2.11 -14.19
C CYS A 246 -15.84 0.94 -13.90
N THR A 247 -14.83 0.78 -14.74
CA THR A 247 -13.67 -0.08 -14.45
C THR A 247 -12.87 0.45 -13.26
N ILE A 248 -12.15 -0.44 -12.59
CA ILE A 248 -11.23 -0.11 -11.50
C ILE A 248 -9.91 0.35 -12.13
N PRO A 249 -9.51 1.63 -12.01
CA PRO A 249 -8.30 2.15 -12.65
C PRO A 249 -7.10 1.98 -11.73
N TYR A 250 -6.27 0.98 -11.95
CA TYR A 250 -4.98 0.86 -11.26
C TYR A 250 -3.92 1.72 -11.94
N LYS A 251 -3.16 2.44 -11.13
CA LYS A 251 -2.06 3.31 -11.57
C LYS A 251 -0.74 2.86 -11.04
N PHE A 252 0.31 3.02 -11.83
CA PHE A 252 1.67 3.10 -11.32
C PHE A 252 1.89 4.46 -10.72
N VAL A 253 2.37 4.49 -9.48
CA VAL A 253 2.83 5.72 -8.84
C VAL A 253 4.26 5.51 -8.39
N TYR A 254 5.15 6.41 -8.79
CA TYR A 254 6.55 6.36 -8.45
C TYR A 254 7.15 7.77 -8.38
N HIS A 255 8.27 7.93 -7.70
CA HIS A 255 8.93 9.23 -7.61
C HIS A 255 9.58 9.60 -8.95
N LYS A 256 9.56 10.89 -9.33
CA LYS A 256 10.11 11.41 -10.60
C LYS A 256 11.57 11.01 -10.88
N ARG A 257 12.37 10.75 -9.85
CA ARG A 257 13.75 10.26 -10.01
C ARG A 257 13.84 8.95 -10.79
N GLU A 258 12.77 8.12 -10.73
CA GLU A 258 12.70 6.83 -11.42
C GLU A 258 12.19 6.93 -12.87
N LEU A 259 11.81 8.14 -13.32
CA LEU A 259 11.19 8.33 -14.64
C LEU A 259 12.06 7.77 -15.78
N ASN A 260 13.35 8.03 -15.71
CA ASN A 260 14.34 7.63 -16.74
C ASN A 260 15.23 6.47 -16.29
N ASN A 261 14.94 5.80 -15.18
CA ASN A 261 15.68 4.64 -14.70
C ASN A 261 15.36 3.41 -15.58
N PRO A 262 16.30 2.88 -16.39
CA PRO A 262 16.03 1.78 -17.33
C PRO A 262 15.54 0.51 -16.62
N ALA A 263 16.09 0.21 -15.44
CA ALA A 263 15.71 -0.98 -14.67
C ALA A 263 14.28 -0.85 -14.11
N HIS A 264 13.91 0.36 -13.66
CA HIS A 264 12.56 0.65 -13.19
C HIS A 264 11.53 0.67 -14.34
N ILE A 265 11.91 1.17 -15.53
CA ILE A 265 11.07 1.08 -16.75
C ILE A 265 10.83 -0.39 -17.10
N ALA A 266 11.88 -1.20 -17.14
CA ALA A 266 11.77 -2.63 -17.42
C ALA A 266 10.90 -3.39 -16.40
N LEU A 267 10.92 -2.98 -15.12
CA LEU A 267 10.03 -3.51 -14.10
C LEU A 267 8.56 -3.20 -14.42
N ARG A 268 8.24 -1.92 -14.69
CA ARG A 268 6.86 -1.51 -15.03
C ARG A 268 6.31 -2.27 -16.24
N GLU A 269 7.10 -2.40 -17.30
CA GLU A 269 6.69 -3.14 -18.51
C GLU A 269 6.45 -4.63 -18.23
N ARG A 270 7.30 -5.27 -17.42
CA ARG A 270 7.07 -6.66 -16.99
C ARG A 270 5.78 -6.81 -16.20
N ILE A 271 5.52 -5.88 -15.26
CA ILE A 271 4.29 -5.90 -14.48
C ILE A 271 3.07 -5.73 -15.39
N LYS A 272 3.08 -4.78 -16.32
CA LYS A 272 1.99 -4.60 -17.31
C LYS A 272 1.71 -5.89 -18.08
N THR A 273 2.77 -6.57 -18.54
CA THR A 273 2.64 -7.84 -19.27
C THR A 273 1.97 -8.91 -18.41
N HIS A 274 2.35 -9.03 -17.13
CA HIS A 274 1.74 -10.02 -16.22
C HIS A 274 0.27 -9.70 -15.93
N LEU A 275 -0.07 -8.44 -15.70
CA LEU A 275 -1.45 -8.02 -15.46
C LEU A 275 -2.33 -8.25 -16.69
N ALA A 276 -1.83 -7.95 -17.88
CA ALA A 276 -2.54 -8.22 -19.12
C ALA A 276 -2.78 -9.73 -19.33
N ALA A 277 -1.79 -10.58 -19.04
CA ALA A 277 -1.94 -12.03 -19.14
C ALA A 277 -3.00 -12.59 -18.16
N ALA A 278 -3.03 -12.09 -16.92
CA ALA A 278 -4.02 -12.50 -15.92
C ALA A 278 -5.47 -12.15 -16.32
N HIS A 279 -5.65 -11.15 -17.17
CA HIS A 279 -6.97 -10.75 -17.70
C HIS A 279 -7.54 -11.75 -18.71
N TYR A 280 -6.66 -12.47 -19.42
CA TYR A 280 -7.02 -13.37 -20.52
C TYR A 280 -7.05 -14.86 -20.13
N GLU A 281 -6.77 -15.25 -18.89
CA GLU A 281 -6.97 -16.64 -18.50
C GLU A 281 -8.49 -16.95 -18.53
N PRO A 282 -8.97 -17.69 -19.55
CA PRO A 282 -10.38 -18.05 -19.62
C PRO A 282 -10.70 -18.98 -18.46
N ILE A 283 -11.92 -18.83 -17.90
CA ILE A 283 -12.50 -19.84 -17.01
C ILE A 283 -12.45 -21.16 -17.80
N SER A 284 -11.50 -22.04 -17.47
CA SER A 284 -11.56 -23.42 -17.95
C SER A 284 -12.79 -24.04 -17.28
N LEU A 285 -13.88 -24.08 -18.04
CA LEU A 285 -15.16 -24.73 -17.70
C LEU A 285 -14.95 -26.19 -17.35
#